data_bd7387c79d180abc7a5707d5e8527903
#
_entry.id   bd7387c79d180abc7a5707d5e8527903
#
_cell.length_a   1.000
_cell.length_b   1.000
_cell.length_c   1.000
_cell.angle_alpha   90.00
_cell.angle_beta   90.00
_cell.angle_gamma   90.00
#
_symmetry.space_group_name_H-M   'P 1'
#
loop_
_entity.id
_entity.type
_entity.pdbx_description
1 polymer ?
#
loop_
_entity_poly.entity_id
_entity_poly.type
_entity_poly.pdbx_seq_one_letter_code
_entity_poly.pdbx_strand_id
1 'polypeptide(L)'
;AASCAADSVAQAAAHSQTSACLPARAPAVCIMVLGCTSGAGKSWLATALCRWYANQGLRVAPFKAQNMSNNARVVPAPASSVCGAGSAGAEIGAAQYFQALAARVQPDVRMNPLLLKPESDTRSQVVLLGQVNPTLTALPWRERSSHVWPHITAALDALRAENDVVVIEGAGSPAEINLAASDVVNMRVARYCNAACMLVADIDRGGAFAHLYGTWAMLPHEADRQLLRGFVLNKFRGNASLLAPAPALLQQRTGLPVLATLPMWHNHGLPEEDSLFTATPPAAPQPHAANTPSPASANAEVGADAATATNASSTNTTPAAPSITIAIIAYPRSSNLDEFAPLASAPHVRLLWVREAAQKQQLQDLQPQDWIILPGSKATIADLHWLRAQGLDAAICTHAAQGGRVLGICGGLQILGHTISDPHGSETAPT
;
A
#
# COMPACT_ATOMS: atom_id res chain seq x y z
N ALA A 1 -20.63 66.30 42.85
CA ALA A 1 -20.88 64.89 42.60
C ALA A 1 -21.32 64.70 41.15
N ALA A 2 -20.49 65.01 40.19
CA ALA A 2 -20.66 64.63 38.75
C ALA A 2 -19.41 65.05 38.03
N SER A 3 -18.29 64.31 38.21
CA SER A 3 -17.07 64.50 37.43
C SER A 3 -16.09 63.42 37.82
N CYS A 4 -16.39 62.17 37.47
CA CYS A 4 -15.43 61.06 37.59
C CYS A 4 -15.95 59.78 36.87
N ALA A 5 -16.55 59.91 35.69
CA ALA A 5 -17.04 58.77 34.93
C ALA A 5 -16.76 58.87 33.40
N ALA A 6 -15.84 59.74 32.97
CA ALA A 6 -15.55 59.95 31.56
C ALA A 6 -14.14 59.50 31.13
N ASP A 7 -13.24 59.12 32.04
CA ASP A 7 -11.85 58.75 31.69
C ASP A 7 -11.54 57.25 31.67
N SER A 8 -12.52 56.36 31.91
CA SER A 8 -12.29 54.91 31.89
C SER A 8 -12.71 54.19 30.60
N VAL A 9 -13.29 54.88 29.62
CA VAL A 9 -13.75 54.28 28.35
C VAL A 9 -12.76 54.53 27.17
N ALA A 10 -11.83 55.47 27.32
CA ALA A 10 -10.86 55.84 26.26
C ALA A 10 -9.56 55.03 26.28
N GLN A 11 -9.31 54.14 27.23
CA GLN A 11 -8.08 53.33 27.29
C GLN A 11 -8.25 51.85 26.91
N ALA A 12 -9.46 51.40 26.53
CA ALA A 12 -9.73 50.02 26.11
C ALA A 12 -9.69 49.79 24.59
N ALA A 13 -9.38 50.82 23.79
CA ALA A 13 -9.46 50.74 22.31
C ALA A 13 -8.11 50.82 21.58
N ALA A 14 -6.98 50.57 22.25
CA ALA A 14 -5.65 50.66 21.62
C ALA A 14 -4.78 49.41 21.75
N HIS A 15 -5.40 48.22 21.84
CA HIS A 15 -4.69 46.96 21.60
C HIS A 15 -5.28 46.23 20.39
N SER A 16 -5.28 46.93 19.26
CA SER A 16 -5.32 46.29 17.94
C SER A 16 -4.00 45.49 17.81
N GLN A 17 -4.06 44.25 18.18
CA GLN A 17 -3.00 43.32 17.82
C GLN A 17 -2.93 43.28 16.30
N THR A 18 -1.96 43.95 15.72
CA THR A 18 -1.46 43.68 14.39
C THR A 18 -1.07 42.22 14.38
N SER A 19 -1.97 41.36 13.90
CA SER A 19 -1.64 40.00 13.50
C SER A 19 -0.53 40.12 12.45
N ALA A 20 0.72 39.97 12.91
CA ALA A 20 1.86 39.90 12.02
C ALA A 20 1.57 38.73 11.08
N CYS A 21 1.27 39.03 9.83
CA CYS A 21 1.15 38.06 8.76
C CYS A 21 2.51 37.36 8.69
N LEU A 22 2.60 36.18 9.22
CA LEU A 22 3.80 35.36 9.08
C LEU A 22 4.11 35.27 7.59
N PRO A 23 5.37 35.44 7.16
CA PRO A 23 5.73 35.36 5.75
C PRO A 23 5.19 34.06 5.18
N ALA A 24 4.52 34.13 4.02
CA ALA A 24 3.96 32.99 3.34
C ALA A 24 5.10 31.94 3.18
N ARG A 25 4.90 30.78 3.76
CA ARG A 25 5.86 29.70 3.74
C ARG A 25 6.07 29.23 2.31
N ALA A 26 7.32 28.92 1.94
CA ALA A 26 7.60 28.27 0.67
C ALA A 26 6.84 26.92 0.59
N PRO A 27 6.23 26.59 -0.54
CA PRO A 27 5.51 25.34 -0.72
C PRO A 27 6.48 24.14 -0.56
N ALA A 28 5.99 23.02 -0.06
CA ALA A 28 6.76 21.80 0.17
C ALA A 28 7.54 21.36 -1.08
N VAL A 29 8.72 20.82 -0.86
CA VAL A 29 9.45 20.08 -1.90
C VAL A 29 8.69 18.79 -2.19
N CYS A 30 8.46 18.52 -3.48
CA CYS A 30 7.81 17.30 -3.93
C CYS A 30 8.85 16.30 -4.42
N ILE A 31 8.83 15.09 -3.86
CA ILE A 31 9.66 13.95 -4.27
C ILE A 31 8.73 12.87 -4.76
N MET A 32 8.96 12.36 -5.99
CA MET A 32 8.07 11.39 -6.59
C MET A 32 8.77 10.07 -6.88
N VAL A 33 8.16 8.99 -6.42
CA VAL A 33 8.60 7.61 -6.67
C VAL A 33 7.77 7.03 -7.81
N LEU A 34 8.40 6.86 -8.96
CA LEU A 34 7.84 6.23 -10.15
C LEU A 34 8.38 4.80 -10.27
N GLY A 35 7.61 3.89 -10.85
CA GLY A 35 8.07 2.53 -11.10
C GLY A 35 8.07 2.18 -12.56
N CYS A 36 8.97 1.32 -13.01
CA CYS A 36 8.91 0.77 -14.37
C CYS A 36 7.70 -0.15 -14.55
N THR A 37 7.24 -0.78 -13.46
CA THR A 37 6.12 -1.74 -13.45
C THR A 37 5.38 -1.67 -12.12
N SER A 38 4.18 -2.27 -12.07
CA SER A 38 3.58 -2.67 -10.80
C SER A 38 4.52 -3.63 -10.06
N GLY A 39 4.49 -3.63 -8.73
CA GLY A 39 5.36 -4.49 -7.92
C GLY A 39 6.84 -4.09 -7.88
N ALA A 40 7.27 -3.01 -8.55
CA ALA A 40 8.66 -2.52 -8.49
C ALA A 40 9.11 -2.07 -7.07
N GLY A 41 8.16 -1.90 -6.13
CA GLY A 41 8.42 -1.50 -4.76
C GLY A 41 8.27 0.01 -4.50
N LYS A 42 7.46 0.70 -5.32
CA LYS A 42 7.13 2.12 -5.13
C LYS A 42 6.61 2.42 -3.73
N SER A 43 5.59 1.69 -3.29
CA SER A 43 4.92 1.90 -2.01
C SER A 43 5.87 1.69 -0.83
N TRP A 44 6.72 0.66 -0.91
CA TRP A 44 7.75 0.41 0.10
C TRP A 44 8.75 1.58 0.19
N LEU A 45 9.28 2.03 -0.96
CA LEU A 45 10.24 3.14 -0.99
C LEU A 45 9.61 4.46 -0.55
N ALA A 46 8.37 4.75 -0.99
CA ALA A 46 7.64 5.94 -0.55
C ALA A 46 7.42 5.93 0.98
N THR A 47 7.05 4.77 1.55
CA THR A 47 6.91 4.60 3.00
C THR A 47 8.23 4.83 3.74
N ALA A 48 9.33 4.27 3.22
CA ALA A 48 10.66 4.46 3.78
C ALA A 48 11.11 5.94 3.74
N LEU A 49 10.86 6.63 2.63
CA LEU A 49 11.14 8.07 2.50
C LEU A 49 10.30 8.91 3.46
N CYS A 50 8.99 8.61 3.60
CA CYS A 50 8.14 9.27 4.59
C CYS A 50 8.73 9.15 6.00
N ARG A 51 9.12 7.94 6.40
CA ARG A 51 9.75 7.70 7.71
C ARG A 51 11.10 8.41 7.84
N TRP A 52 11.92 8.33 6.80
CA TRP A 52 13.26 8.91 6.82
C TRP A 52 13.22 10.43 7.00
N TYR A 53 12.39 11.13 6.20
CA TYR A 53 12.25 12.59 6.34
C TYR A 53 11.62 13.00 7.67
N ALA A 54 10.62 12.25 8.16
CA ALA A 54 10.03 12.49 9.49
C ALA A 54 11.08 12.34 10.62
N ASN A 55 12.01 11.39 10.49
CA ASN A 55 13.11 11.21 11.44
C ASN A 55 14.13 12.38 11.40
N GLN A 56 14.21 13.14 10.31
CA GLN A 56 14.98 14.37 10.22
C GLN A 56 14.27 15.59 10.84
N GLY A 57 13.07 15.39 11.43
CA GLY A 57 12.29 16.46 12.03
C GLY A 57 11.48 17.28 11.02
N LEU A 58 11.40 16.87 9.75
CA LEU A 58 10.59 17.54 8.73
C LEU A 58 9.12 17.13 8.85
N ARG A 59 8.23 18.06 8.51
CA ARG A 59 6.81 17.77 8.33
C ARG A 59 6.62 17.11 6.97
N VAL A 60 6.10 15.91 6.94
CA VAL A 60 6.00 15.09 5.74
C VAL A 60 4.56 14.65 5.53
N ALA A 61 4.07 14.77 4.31
CA ALA A 61 2.82 14.14 3.90
C ALA A 61 3.09 13.17 2.74
N PRO A 62 2.50 11.95 2.75
CA PRO A 62 2.41 11.12 1.58
C PRO A 62 1.33 11.65 0.63
N PHE A 63 1.45 11.31 -0.66
CA PHE A 63 0.45 11.62 -1.66
C PHE A 63 0.43 10.57 -2.78
N LYS A 64 -0.75 10.12 -3.17
CA LYS A 64 -0.96 9.35 -4.39
C LYS A 64 -2.24 9.84 -5.04
N ALA A 65 -2.13 10.51 -6.17
CA ALA A 65 -3.24 11.18 -6.81
C ALA A 65 -4.41 10.24 -7.11
N GLN A 66 -4.08 9.05 -7.62
CA GLN A 66 -5.04 7.98 -7.87
C GLN A 66 -4.47 6.66 -7.38
N ASN A 67 -5.27 5.91 -6.62
CA ASN A 67 -4.98 4.54 -6.27
C ASN A 67 -6.05 3.60 -6.84
N MET A 68 -5.66 2.37 -7.22
CA MET A 68 -6.58 1.31 -7.61
C MET A 68 -6.36 0.13 -6.68
N SER A 69 -7.25 -0.06 -5.71
CA SER A 69 -7.12 -1.11 -4.71
C SER A 69 -8.44 -1.35 -3.99
N ASN A 70 -8.72 -2.59 -3.63
CA ASN A 70 -9.79 -2.93 -2.70
C ASN A 70 -9.34 -2.84 -1.23
N ASN A 71 -8.04 -2.66 -0.99
CA ASN A 71 -7.49 -2.49 0.35
C ASN A 71 -7.57 -1.01 0.76
N ALA A 72 -8.55 -0.68 1.58
CA ALA A 72 -8.80 0.66 2.07
C ALA A 72 -8.77 0.72 3.61
N ARG A 73 -8.55 1.92 4.14
CA ARG A 73 -8.61 2.21 5.58
C ARG A 73 -9.51 3.40 5.83
N VAL A 74 -10.26 3.31 6.92
CA VAL A 74 -11.12 4.41 7.37
C VAL A 74 -10.26 5.50 8.00
N VAL A 75 -10.54 6.73 7.62
CA VAL A 75 -9.91 7.95 8.14
C VAL A 75 -10.99 8.93 8.60
N PRO A 76 -10.67 9.91 9.44
CA PRO A 76 -11.61 10.96 9.81
C PRO A 76 -12.15 11.68 8.56
N ALA A 77 -13.45 11.91 8.54
CA ALA A 77 -14.05 12.73 7.50
C ALA A 77 -13.63 14.21 7.66
N PRO A 78 -13.44 14.98 6.58
CA PRO A 78 -13.18 16.40 6.66
C PRO A 78 -14.29 17.12 7.45
N ALA A 79 -13.93 18.09 8.30
CA ALA A 79 -14.87 18.85 9.10
C ALA A 79 -15.93 19.62 8.27
N SER A 80 -15.68 19.82 6.98
CA SER A 80 -16.57 20.47 6.02
C SER A 80 -17.59 19.54 5.35
N SER A 81 -17.53 18.21 5.60
CA SER A 81 -18.52 17.29 5.06
C SER A 81 -19.85 17.50 5.80
N VAL A 82 -20.79 18.19 5.14
CA VAL A 82 -22.17 18.41 5.60
C VAL A 82 -22.94 17.09 5.46
N CYS A 83 -22.57 16.07 6.26
CA CYS A 83 -23.44 14.94 6.50
C CYS A 83 -23.88 15.01 7.96
N GLY A 84 -25.22 15.01 8.16
CA GLY A 84 -25.85 15.09 9.47
C GLY A 84 -25.33 14.07 10.46
N ALA A 85 -25.56 14.28 11.74
CA ALA A 85 -25.09 13.52 12.90
C ALA A 85 -25.07 11.99 12.68
N GLY A 86 -23.88 11.46 12.41
CA GLY A 86 -23.61 10.07 12.02
C GLY A 86 -22.55 10.02 10.94
N SER A 87 -21.44 10.79 11.06
CA SER A 87 -20.43 10.86 10.01
C SER A 87 -19.84 9.47 9.77
N ALA A 88 -20.31 8.85 8.68
CA ALA A 88 -19.61 7.71 8.10
C ALA A 88 -18.16 8.14 7.88
N GLY A 89 -17.18 7.35 8.34
CA GLY A 89 -15.77 7.61 8.10
C GLY A 89 -15.50 7.78 6.61
N ALA A 90 -14.47 8.53 6.28
CA ALA A 90 -13.95 8.59 4.93
C ALA A 90 -12.92 7.48 4.71
N GLU A 91 -12.58 7.14 3.47
CA GLU A 91 -11.63 6.06 3.21
C GLU A 91 -10.52 6.47 2.24
N ILE A 92 -9.34 5.92 2.44
CA ILE A 92 -8.18 6.05 1.56
C ILE A 92 -7.53 4.67 1.31
N GLY A 93 -6.70 4.58 0.29
CA GLY A 93 -5.91 3.37 0.04
C GLY A 93 -5.02 3.00 1.22
N ALA A 94 -4.92 1.70 1.53
CA ALA A 94 -4.12 1.21 2.65
C ALA A 94 -2.64 1.65 2.57
N ALA A 95 -2.05 1.71 1.36
CA ALA A 95 -0.66 2.16 1.19
C ALA A 95 -0.45 3.58 1.73
N GLN A 96 -1.31 4.54 1.39
CA GLN A 96 -1.20 5.93 1.84
C GLN A 96 -1.50 6.07 3.34
N TYR A 97 -2.37 5.23 3.87
CA TYR A 97 -2.59 5.13 5.31
C TYR A 97 -1.29 4.76 6.05
N PHE A 98 -0.60 3.70 5.62
CA PHE A 98 0.66 3.29 6.24
C PHE A 98 1.80 4.27 6.00
N GLN A 99 1.83 4.95 4.85
CA GLN A 99 2.77 6.03 4.57
C GLN A 99 2.56 7.22 5.51
N ALA A 100 1.32 7.56 5.85
CA ALA A 100 1.00 8.60 6.83
C ALA A 100 1.49 8.20 8.23
N LEU A 101 1.26 6.95 8.65
CA LEU A 101 1.80 6.43 9.92
C LEU A 101 3.33 6.45 9.92
N ALA A 102 3.96 6.12 8.78
CA ALA A 102 5.40 6.23 8.62
C ALA A 102 5.90 7.67 8.76
N ALA A 103 5.17 8.64 8.22
CA ALA A 103 5.43 10.07 8.35
C ALA A 103 5.09 10.61 9.76
N ARG A 104 4.50 9.80 10.65
CA ARG A 104 4.02 10.19 12.00
C ARG A 104 2.93 11.28 11.96
N VAL A 105 2.11 11.26 10.94
CA VAL A 105 0.98 12.17 10.78
C VAL A 105 -0.33 11.39 10.74
N GLN A 106 -1.43 12.07 11.08
CA GLN A 106 -2.76 11.47 10.97
C GLN A 106 -3.10 11.29 9.48
N PRO A 107 -3.57 10.08 9.08
CA PRO A 107 -4.04 9.86 7.72
C PRO A 107 -5.22 10.79 7.37
N ASP A 108 -5.21 11.33 6.15
CA ASP A 108 -6.14 12.33 5.66
C ASP A 108 -6.57 11.99 4.22
N VAL A 109 -7.81 12.29 3.86
CA VAL A 109 -8.37 12.01 2.53
C VAL A 109 -7.62 12.69 1.38
N ARG A 110 -6.97 13.83 1.66
CA ARG A 110 -6.16 14.56 0.68
C ARG A 110 -4.91 13.78 0.26
N MET A 111 -4.45 12.81 1.06
CA MET A 111 -3.29 11.98 0.76
C MET A 111 -3.57 10.96 -0.36
N ASN A 112 -4.86 10.61 -0.56
CA ASN A 112 -5.31 9.80 -1.68
C ASN A 112 -6.69 10.30 -2.17
N PRO A 113 -6.72 11.41 -2.92
CA PRO A 113 -7.97 12.05 -3.30
C PRO A 113 -8.86 11.21 -4.21
N LEU A 114 -8.28 10.30 -5.01
CA LEU A 114 -9.01 9.40 -5.89
C LEU A 114 -8.64 7.95 -5.60
N LEU A 115 -9.60 7.18 -5.08
CA LEU A 115 -9.47 5.74 -4.91
C LEU A 115 -10.47 5.03 -5.83
N LEU A 116 -9.97 4.10 -6.62
CA LEU A 116 -10.75 3.25 -7.49
C LEU A 116 -10.82 1.85 -6.89
N LYS A 117 -12.02 1.36 -6.63
CA LYS A 117 -12.26 0.01 -6.13
C LYS A 117 -12.75 -0.88 -7.26
N PRO A 118 -11.92 -1.80 -7.79
CA PRO A 118 -12.33 -2.72 -8.84
C PRO A 118 -13.54 -3.57 -8.41
N GLU A 119 -14.59 -3.57 -9.24
CA GLU A 119 -15.78 -4.41 -9.07
C GLU A 119 -15.77 -5.55 -10.10
N SER A 120 -15.28 -5.27 -11.30
CA SER A 120 -15.09 -6.24 -12.39
C SER A 120 -13.90 -5.81 -13.25
N ASP A 121 -13.56 -6.57 -14.30
CA ASP A 121 -12.45 -6.27 -15.20
C ASP A 121 -12.56 -4.91 -15.90
N THR A 122 -13.78 -4.40 -16.06
CA THR A 122 -14.06 -3.16 -16.79
C THR A 122 -14.72 -2.08 -15.93
N ARG A 123 -15.03 -2.37 -14.67
CA ARG A 123 -15.76 -1.47 -13.79
C ARG A 123 -15.08 -1.28 -12.45
N SER A 124 -15.00 -0.03 -12.00
CA SER A 124 -14.51 0.33 -10.68
C SER A 124 -15.41 1.37 -10.04
N GLN A 125 -15.73 1.18 -8.77
CA GLN A 125 -16.38 2.20 -7.96
C GLN A 125 -15.38 3.33 -7.72
N VAL A 126 -15.84 4.57 -7.88
CA VAL A 126 -15.03 5.78 -7.65
C VAL A 126 -15.29 6.33 -6.26
N VAL A 127 -14.23 6.46 -5.48
CA VAL A 127 -14.21 7.16 -4.19
C VAL A 127 -13.40 8.45 -4.36
N LEU A 128 -14.04 9.59 -4.18
CA LEU A 128 -13.43 10.92 -4.30
C LEU A 128 -13.35 11.56 -2.92
N LEU A 129 -12.15 11.95 -2.49
CA LEU A 129 -11.90 12.54 -1.16
C LEU A 129 -12.56 11.73 -0.03
N GLY A 130 -12.42 10.42 -0.11
CA GLY A 130 -12.89 9.47 0.88
C GLY A 130 -14.38 9.11 0.80
N GLN A 131 -15.14 9.66 -0.15
CA GLN A 131 -16.57 9.40 -0.32
C GLN A 131 -16.89 8.78 -1.68
N VAL A 132 -17.80 7.80 -1.68
CA VAL A 132 -18.27 7.18 -2.93
C VAL A 132 -18.95 8.23 -3.79
N ASN A 133 -18.56 8.30 -5.06
CA ASN A 133 -19.14 9.22 -6.05
C ASN A 133 -19.81 8.45 -7.18
N PRO A 134 -21.14 8.25 -7.14
CA PRO A 134 -21.88 7.51 -8.14
C PRO A 134 -21.81 8.14 -9.53
N THR A 135 -21.83 9.47 -9.62
CA THR A 135 -21.76 10.20 -10.89
C THR A 135 -20.46 9.92 -11.62
N LEU A 136 -19.31 10.02 -10.93
CA LEU A 136 -18.02 9.69 -11.50
C LEU A 136 -17.88 8.19 -11.79
N THR A 137 -18.51 7.33 -11.00
CA THR A 137 -18.52 5.89 -11.22
C THR A 137 -19.21 5.54 -12.55
N ALA A 138 -20.27 6.25 -12.94
CA ALA A 138 -21.01 6.04 -14.17
C ALA A 138 -20.28 6.56 -15.42
N LEU A 139 -19.30 7.48 -15.28
CA LEU A 139 -18.58 8.04 -16.43
C LEU A 139 -17.57 7.07 -17.01
N PRO A 140 -17.34 7.09 -18.35
CA PRO A 140 -16.22 6.39 -18.97
C PRO A 140 -14.87 6.80 -18.38
N TRP A 141 -13.94 5.86 -18.28
CA TRP A 141 -12.62 6.07 -17.68
C TRP A 141 -11.89 7.34 -18.18
N ARG A 142 -11.84 7.55 -19.50
CA ARG A 142 -11.10 8.67 -20.09
C ARG A 142 -11.73 10.04 -19.79
N GLU A 143 -13.02 10.08 -19.59
CA GLU A 143 -13.75 11.33 -19.29
C GLU A 143 -13.58 11.75 -17.84
N ARG A 144 -13.32 10.80 -16.92
CA ARG A 144 -13.14 11.09 -15.49
C ARG A 144 -11.97 12.02 -15.22
N SER A 145 -10.90 11.94 -16.01
CA SER A 145 -9.64 12.66 -15.76
C SER A 145 -9.80 14.17 -15.65
N SER A 146 -10.65 14.78 -16.48
CA SER A 146 -10.93 16.23 -16.44
C SER A 146 -11.72 16.64 -15.19
N HIS A 147 -12.64 15.78 -14.74
CA HIS A 147 -13.48 16.04 -13.56
C HIS A 147 -12.73 15.89 -12.25
N VAL A 148 -11.81 14.92 -12.17
CA VAL A 148 -11.08 14.65 -10.91
C VAL A 148 -9.84 15.53 -10.73
N TRP A 149 -9.27 16.07 -11.82
CA TRP A 149 -8.03 16.83 -11.78
C TRP A 149 -8.08 18.05 -10.84
N PRO A 150 -9.13 18.90 -10.81
CA PRO A 150 -9.22 20.01 -9.87
C PRO A 150 -9.18 19.57 -8.40
N HIS A 151 -9.77 18.44 -8.07
CA HIS A 151 -9.75 17.89 -6.70
C HIS A 151 -8.36 17.37 -6.32
N ILE A 152 -7.66 16.72 -7.28
CA ILE A 152 -6.30 16.24 -7.09
C ILE A 152 -5.34 17.40 -6.81
N THR A 153 -5.42 18.46 -7.63
CA THR A 153 -4.53 19.62 -7.47
C THR A 153 -4.81 20.38 -6.19
N ALA A 154 -6.08 20.60 -5.83
CA ALA A 154 -6.45 21.24 -4.58
C ALA A 154 -5.96 20.48 -3.35
N ALA A 155 -6.09 19.15 -3.36
CA ALA A 155 -5.58 18.30 -2.29
C ALA A 155 -4.05 18.38 -2.16
N LEU A 156 -3.34 18.29 -3.30
CA LEU A 156 -1.88 18.39 -3.33
C LEU A 156 -1.39 19.76 -2.85
N ASP A 157 -2.00 20.86 -3.31
CA ASP A 157 -1.61 22.22 -2.92
C ASP A 157 -1.83 22.47 -1.42
N ALA A 158 -2.93 21.96 -0.85
CA ALA A 158 -3.17 22.04 0.58
C ALA A 158 -2.07 21.29 1.37
N LEU A 159 -1.72 20.07 0.97
CA LEU A 159 -0.63 19.31 1.61
C LEU A 159 0.73 20.01 1.45
N ARG A 160 1.01 20.65 0.29
CA ARG A 160 2.24 21.40 0.05
C ARG A 160 2.34 22.66 0.91
N ALA A 161 1.22 23.32 1.19
CA ALA A 161 1.19 24.49 2.07
C ALA A 161 1.47 24.13 3.54
N GLU A 162 1.08 22.94 3.98
CA GLU A 162 1.14 22.51 5.38
C GLU A 162 2.45 21.80 5.75
N ASN A 163 3.18 21.25 4.77
CA ASN A 163 4.33 20.39 4.98
C ASN A 163 5.65 20.97 4.45
N ASP A 164 6.77 20.33 4.79
CA ASP A 164 8.11 20.63 4.26
C ASP A 164 8.42 19.78 3.03
N VAL A 165 7.93 18.52 3.06
CA VAL A 165 8.13 17.54 2.01
C VAL A 165 6.80 16.83 1.74
N VAL A 166 6.47 16.68 0.45
CA VAL A 166 5.41 15.76 0.01
C VAL A 166 6.06 14.62 -0.76
N VAL A 167 5.91 13.39 -0.23
CA VAL A 167 6.38 12.17 -0.89
C VAL A 167 5.24 11.62 -1.75
N ILE A 168 5.42 11.67 -3.06
CA ILE A 168 4.40 11.30 -4.05
C ILE A 168 4.70 9.90 -4.57
N GLU A 169 3.70 9.04 -4.58
CA GLU A 169 3.76 7.72 -5.20
C GLU A 169 3.03 7.73 -6.54
N GLY A 170 3.68 7.30 -7.62
CA GLY A 170 3.05 7.04 -8.91
C GLY A 170 2.29 5.70 -8.94
N ALA A 171 1.52 5.46 -9.99
CA ALA A 171 0.81 4.20 -10.23
C ALA A 171 1.27 3.56 -11.54
N GLY A 172 1.41 2.22 -11.55
CA GLY A 172 1.88 1.49 -12.71
C GLY A 172 3.24 1.98 -13.20
N SER A 173 3.30 2.33 -14.50
CA SER A 173 4.47 2.91 -15.15
C SER A 173 4.14 4.29 -15.75
N PRO A 174 5.05 5.28 -15.71
CA PRO A 174 4.86 6.56 -16.36
C PRO A 174 4.95 6.47 -17.90
N ALA A 175 5.39 5.32 -18.41
CA ALA A 175 5.54 5.08 -19.85
C ALA A 175 4.36 4.32 -20.49
N GLU A 176 3.20 4.32 -19.82
CA GLU A 176 1.94 3.84 -20.42
C GLU A 176 1.46 4.84 -21.48
N ILE A 177 2.09 4.82 -22.64
CA ILE A 177 1.89 5.83 -23.72
C ILE A 177 0.45 5.87 -24.24
N ASN A 178 -0.27 4.75 -24.19
CA ASN A 178 -1.69 4.63 -24.52
C ASN A 178 -2.62 5.33 -23.53
N LEU A 179 -2.16 5.61 -22.31
CA LEU A 179 -2.90 6.29 -21.23
C LEU A 179 -2.40 7.71 -20.96
N ALA A 180 -1.33 8.16 -21.64
CA ALA A 180 -0.66 9.44 -21.36
C ALA A 180 -1.62 10.65 -21.41
N ALA A 181 -2.59 10.66 -22.32
CA ALA A 181 -3.57 11.75 -22.43
C ALA A 181 -4.55 11.82 -21.25
N SER A 182 -4.81 10.71 -20.56
CA SER A 182 -5.70 10.61 -19.41
C SER A 182 -4.95 10.47 -18.08
N ASP A 183 -3.62 10.59 -18.10
CA ASP A 183 -2.78 10.50 -16.90
C ASP A 183 -3.18 11.56 -15.87
N VAL A 184 -3.46 11.12 -14.66
CA VAL A 184 -3.75 11.98 -13.50
C VAL A 184 -2.88 11.62 -12.29
N VAL A 185 -1.93 10.70 -12.45
CA VAL A 185 -1.20 10.11 -11.31
C VAL A 185 0.32 10.13 -11.45
N ASN A 186 0.85 10.13 -12.67
CA ASN A 186 2.28 10.08 -12.93
C ASN A 186 2.83 11.44 -13.41
N MET A 187 3.18 11.57 -14.68
CA MET A 187 3.93 12.74 -15.18
C MET A 187 3.12 14.04 -15.16
N ARG A 188 1.79 13.98 -15.23
CA ARG A 188 0.95 15.15 -15.07
C ARG A 188 1.05 15.77 -13.67
N VAL A 189 1.07 14.93 -12.63
CA VAL A 189 1.29 15.36 -11.24
C VAL A 189 2.72 15.86 -11.06
N ALA A 190 3.71 15.11 -11.58
CA ALA A 190 5.11 15.49 -11.50
C ALA A 190 5.38 16.89 -12.08
N ARG A 191 4.83 17.18 -13.27
CA ARG A 191 4.92 18.53 -13.89
C ARG A 191 4.22 19.59 -13.07
N TYR A 192 3.02 19.28 -12.56
CA TYR A 192 2.22 20.26 -11.82
C TYR A 192 2.95 20.79 -10.58
N CYS A 193 3.62 19.93 -9.83
CA CYS A 193 4.33 20.33 -8.61
C CYS A 193 5.84 20.43 -8.78
N ASN A 194 6.37 20.32 -10.00
CA ASN A 194 7.81 20.28 -10.30
C ASN A 194 8.56 19.28 -9.42
N ALA A 195 8.05 18.04 -9.35
CA ALA A 195 8.58 17.02 -8.46
C ALA A 195 9.97 16.53 -8.89
N ALA A 196 10.84 16.29 -7.91
CA ALA A 196 12.07 15.53 -8.12
C ALA A 196 11.71 14.03 -8.22
N CYS A 197 11.76 13.46 -9.42
CA CYS A 197 11.33 12.09 -9.66
C CYS A 197 12.48 11.10 -9.61
N MET A 198 12.25 9.92 -9.02
CA MET A 198 13.12 8.75 -9.13
C MET A 198 12.37 7.59 -9.76
N LEU A 199 13.04 6.86 -10.65
CA LEU A 199 12.45 5.71 -11.34
C LEU A 199 13.00 4.41 -10.74
N VAL A 200 12.10 3.56 -10.25
CA VAL A 200 12.42 2.31 -9.53
C VAL A 200 12.16 1.11 -10.43
N ALA A 201 13.11 0.18 -10.47
CA ALA A 201 12.95 -1.13 -11.09
C ALA A 201 13.23 -2.25 -10.10
N ASP A 202 12.48 -3.35 -10.24
CA ASP A 202 12.70 -4.62 -9.55
C ASP A 202 13.83 -5.37 -10.26
N ILE A 203 14.99 -5.51 -9.60
CA ILE A 203 16.15 -6.21 -10.19
C ILE A 203 16.05 -7.73 -10.05
N ASP A 204 15.28 -8.21 -9.10
CA ASP A 204 15.14 -9.65 -8.84
C ASP A 204 14.48 -10.41 -10.01
N ARG A 205 13.60 -9.74 -10.74
CA ARG A 205 12.91 -10.32 -11.93
C ARG A 205 13.78 -10.37 -13.18
N GLY A 206 14.95 -9.76 -13.17
CA GLY A 206 15.81 -9.59 -14.35
C GLY A 206 15.36 -8.44 -15.26
N GLY A 207 16.22 -8.04 -16.21
CA GLY A 207 15.91 -7.00 -17.18
C GLY A 207 15.81 -5.57 -16.62
N ALA A 208 16.17 -5.31 -15.38
CA ALA A 208 15.94 -4.02 -14.70
C ALA A 208 16.55 -2.84 -15.47
N PHE A 209 17.75 -2.98 -16.01
CA PHE A 209 18.41 -1.91 -16.79
C PHE A 209 17.66 -1.61 -18.11
N ALA A 210 17.11 -2.65 -18.76
CA ALA A 210 16.28 -2.47 -19.95
C ALA A 210 14.95 -1.80 -19.59
N HIS A 211 14.32 -2.17 -18.47
CA HIS A 211 13.10 -1.51 -17.99
C HIS A 211 13.34 -0.04 -17.66
N LEU A 212 14.44 0.29 -16.96
CA LEU A 212 14.80 1.68 -16.61
C LEU A 212 15.02 2.51 -17.89
N TYR A 213 15.86 2.00 -18.80
CA TYR A 213 16.14 2.69 -20.05
C TYR A 213 14.89 2.82 -20.93
N GLY A 214 14.14 1.74 -21.12
CA GLY A 214 12.93 1.74 -21.94
C GLY A 214 11.86 2.68 -21.39
N THR A 215 11.61 2.68 -20.07
CA THR A 215 10.67 3.59 -19.44
C THR A 215 11.10 5.04 -19.62
N TRP A 216 12.38 5.37 -19.39
CA TRP A 216 12.93 6.70 -19.61
C TRP A 216 12.81 7.14 -21.08
N ALA A 217 13.17 6.29 -22.02
CA ALA A 217 13.14 6.58 -23.45
C ALA A 217 11.71 6.77 -23.99
N MET A 218 10.74 6.06 -23.43
CA MET A 218 9.32 6.11 -23.82
C MET A 218 8.56 7.29 -23.22
N LEU A 219 9.14 8.06 -22.30
CA LEU A 219 8.50 9.29 -21.83
C LEU A 219 8.31 10.26 -23.00
N PRO A 220 7.06 10.71 -23.25
CA PRO A 220 6.74 11.40 -24.51
C PRO A 220 7.36 12.80 -24.62
N HIS A 221 7.62 13.46 -23.46
CA HIS A 221 8.09 14.84 -23.45
C HIS A 221 9.48 14.93 -22.83
N GLU A 222 10.35 15.76 -23.41
CA GLU A 222 11.67 16.08 -22.82
C GLU A 222 11.53 16.68 -21.41
N ALA A 223 10.53 17.53 -21.19
CA ALA A 223 10.25 18.09 -19.87
C ALA A 223 9.97 17.03 -18.81
N ASP A 224 9.42 15.86 -19.18
CA ASP A 224 9.20 14.75 -18.24
C ASP A 224 10.52 14.10 -17.84
N ARG A 225 11.42 13.88 -18.82
CA ARG A 225 12.75 13.33 -18.56
C ARG A 225 13.59 14.25 -17.67
N GLN A 226 13.43 15.56 -17.81
CA GLN A 226 14.13 16.56 -16.99
C GLN A 226 13.68 16.56 -15.51
N LEU A 227 12.51 16.03 -15.18
CA LEU A 227 12.08 15.85 -13.79
C LEU A 227 12.76 14.65 -13.11
N LEU A 228 13.24 13.68 -13.88
CA LEU A 228 13.95 12.54 -13.33
C LEU A 228 15.32 12.96 -12.77
N ARG A 229 15.63 12.50 -11.58
CA ARG A 229 16.91 12.73 -10.88
C ARG A 229 17.81 11.51 -10.87
N GLY A 230 17.26 10.33 -11.16
CA GLY A 230 18.01 9.09 -11.25
C GLY A 230 17.16 7.85 -11.09
N PHE A 231 17.84 6.73 -11.01
CA PHE A 231 17.26 5.40 -10.97
C PHE A 231 17.49 4.72 -9.62
N VAL A 232 16.60 3.83 -9.24
CA VAL A 232 16.74 2.99 -8.06
C VAL A 232 16.58 1.53 -8.49
N LEU A 233 17.57 0.70 -8.16
CA LEU A 233 17.50 -0.75 -8.27
C LEU A 233 16.97 -1.29 -6.94
N ASN A 234 15.80 -1.91 -6.96
CA ASN A 234 15.17 -2.42 -5.76
C ASN A 234 15.16 -3.95 -5.75
N LYS A 235 15.02 -4.53 -4.56
CA LYS A 235 14.98 -5.97 -4.30
C LYS A 235 16.28 -6.69 -4.73
N PHE A 236 17.41 -6.04 -4.54
CA PHE A 236 18.71 -6.61 -4.89
C PHE A 236 19.10 -7.74 -3.93
N ARG A 237 19.60 -8.82 -4.50
CA ARG A 237 20.20 -9.95 -3.76
C ARG A 237 21.59 -10.25 -4.31
N GLY A 238 22.53 -10.54 -3.44
CA GLY A 238 23.88 -10.93 -3.82
C GLY A 238 24.93 -9.83 -3.65
N ASN A 239 26.02 -9.93 -4.41
CA ASN A 239 27.14 -9.01 -4.31
C ASN A 239 26.97 -7.81 -5.27
N ALA A 240 26.89 -6.61 -4.70
CA ALA A 240 26.70 -5.37 -5.46
C ALA A 240 27.84 -5.08 -6.48
N SER A 241 29.06 -5.62 -6.26
CA SER A 241 30.17 -5.45 -7.20
C SER A 241 29.89 -6.09 -8.57
N LEU A 242 29.01 -7.11 -8.61
CA LEU A 242 28.60 -7.78 -9.86
C LEU A 242 27.69 -6.91 -10.74
N LEU A 243 27.18 -5.79 -10.23
CA LEU A 243 26.41 -4.84 -11.04
C LEU A 243 27.27 -4.04 -12.01
N ALA A 244 28.56 -3.90 -11.72
CA ALA A 244 29.49 -3.19 -12.61
C ALA A 244 29.66 -3.97 -13.95
N PRO A 245 29.73 -3.27 -15.11
CA PRO A 245 29.72 -1.80 -15.27
C PRO A 245 28.31 -1.22 -15.56
N ALA A 246 27.22 -1.97 -15.38
CA ALA A 246 25.89 -1.65 -15.87
C ALA A 246 25.32 -0.30 -15.37
N PRO A 247 25.48 0.11 -14.09
CA PRO A 247 25.04 1.44 -13.64
C PRO A 247 25.72 2.58 -14.39
N ALA A 248 27.04 2.48 -14.64
CA ALA A 248 27.79 3.48 -15.38
C ALA A 248 27.37 3.56 -16.84
N LEU A 249 27.11 2.41 -17.47
CA LEU A 249 26.61 2.34 -18.85
C LEU A 249 25.21 2.95 -18.98
N LEU A 250 24.32 2.72 -18.00
CA LEU A 250 23.01 3.33 -17.98
C LEU A 250 23.13 4.86 -17.84
N GLN A 251 23.99 5.35 -16.93
CA GLN A 251 24.25 6.78 -16.77
C GLN A 251 24.82 7.40 -18.05
N GLN A 252 25.76 6.74 -18.71
CA GLN A 252 26.29 7.23 -20.00
C GLN A 252 25.21 7.40 -21.05
N ARG A 253 24.21 6.52 -21.08
CA ARG A 253 23.13 6.55 -22.08
C ARG A 253 22.01 7.54 -21.78
N THR A 254 21.76 7.82 -20.49
CA THR A 254 20.61 8.62 -20.05
C THR A 254 20.99 9.96 -19.43
N GLY A 255 22.25 10.14 -19.05
CA GLY A 255 22.70 11.28 -18.23
C GLY A 255 22.30 11.16 -16.74
N LEU A 256 21.57 10.12 -16.32
CA LEU A 256 21.02 9.97 -14.99
C LEU A 256 21.72 8.88 -14.18
N PRO A 257 22.11 9.15 -12.91
CA PRO A 257 22.79 8.17 -12.08
C PRO A 257 21.84 7.10 -11.54
N VAL A 258 22.39 5.94 -11.17
CA VAL A 258 21.74 5.03 -10.24
C VAL A 258 21.96 5.57 -8.82
N LEU A 259 20.90 6.10 -8.21
CA LEU A 259 20.92 6.75 -6.90
C LEU A 259 21.13 5.76 -5.76
N ALA A 260 20.52 4.57 -5.89
CA ALA A 260 20.58 3.54 -4.88
C ALA A 260 20.37 2.14 -5.45
N THR A 261 21.00 1.17 -4.80
CA THR A 261 20.68 -0.26 -4.93
C THR A 261 20.18 -0.73 -3.56
N LEU A 262 18.87 -1.03 -3.48
CA LEU A 262 18.22 -1.40 -2.24
C LEU A 262 18.17 -2.92 -2.11
N PRO A 263 18.58 -3.48 -0.97
CA PRO A 263 18.53 -4.93 -0.77
C PRO A 263 17.10 -5.44 -0.73
N MET A 264 16.94 -6.73 -1.06
CA MET A 264 15.69 -7.42 -0.84
C MET A 264 15.39 -7.44 0.67
N TRP A 265 14.24 -6.92 1.03
CA TRP A 265 13.77 -6.95 2.41
C TRP A 265 12.50 -7.77 2.48
N HIS A 266 12.59 -8.91 3.14
CA HIS A 266 11.44 -9.76 3.44
C HIS A 266 10.79 -9.36 4.78
N ASN A 267 9.51 -9.64 4.93
CA ASN A 267 8.78 -9.43 6.19
C ASN A 267 8.82 -7.98 6.72
N HIS A 268 8.74 -7.00 5.81
CA HIS A 268 8.75 -5.57 6.19
C HIS A 268 7.43 -5.10 6.83
N GLY A 269 6.41 -5.96 6.94
CA GLY A 269 5.13 -5.65 7.59
C GLY A 269 4.21 -4.70 6.83
N LEU A 270 4.56 -4.26 5.63
CA LEU A 270 3.66 -3.48 4.79
C LEU A 270 2.81 -4.42 3.94
N PRO A 271 1.48 -4.22 3.88
CA PRO A 271 0.62 -5.01 3.02
C PRO A 271 0.94 -4.75 1.55
N GLU A 272 0.84 -5.80 0.73
CA GLU A 272 0.93 -5.64 -0.71
C GLU A 272 -0.34 -4.97 -1.25
N GLU A 273 -0.17 -3.94 -2.08
CA GLU A 273 -1.29 -3.17 -2.65
C GLU A 273 -2.09 -4.00 -3.66
N ASP A 274 -1.41 -4.84 -4.43
CA ASP A 274 -1.95 -5.61 -5.55
C ASP A 274 -2.20 -7.09 -5.22
N SER A 275 -2.46 -7.44 -3.96
CA SER A 275 -2.61 -8.84 -3.49
C SER A 275 -3.73 -9.63 -4.18
N LEU A 276 -4.52 -9.01 -5.04
CA LEU A 276 -5.63 -9.67 -5.75
C LEU A 276 -5.19 -10.65 -6.85
N PHE A 277 -3.94 -10.57 -7.34
CA PHE A 277 -3.51 -11.33 -8.52
C PHE A 277 -2.20 -12.11 -8.36
N THR A 278 -1.52 -12.04 -7.24
CA THR A 278 -0.30 -12.85 -7.03
C THR A 278 -0.64 -14.22 -6.48
N ALA A 279 -0.38 -15.24 -7.29
CA ALA A 279 -0.58 -16.65 -6.94
C ALA A 279 0.34 -17.19 -5.83
N THR A 280 1.13 -16.35 -5.19
CA THR A 280 2.06 -16.76 -4.14
C THR A 280 1.59 -16.25 -2.78
N PRO A 281 1.27 -17.15 -1.84
CA PRO A 281 0.99 -16.74 -0.46
C PRO A 281 2.23 -16.02 0.11
N PRO A 282 2.09 -15.03 1.00
CA PRO A 282 3.21 -14.59 1.80
C PRO A 282 3.79 -15.82 2.51
N ALA A 283 5.09 -16.06 2.32
CA ALA A 283 5.79 -17.14 2.99
C ALA A 283 5.56 -17.01 4.50
N ALA A 284 5.20 -18.12 5.14
CA ALA A 284 5.08 -18.15 6.59
C ALA A 284 6.38 -17.58 7.21
N PRO A 285 6.31 -16.72 8.23
CA PRO A 285 7.49 -16.16 8.86
C PRO A 285 8.36 -17.32 9.36
N GLN A 286 9.55 -17.43 8.78
CA GLN A 286 10.56 -18.32 9.35
C GLN A 286 11.05 -17.69 10.66
N PRO A 287 11.26 -18.47 11.71
CA PRO A 287 11.80 -17.96 12.96
C PRO A 287 13.14 -17.26 12.68
N HIS A 288 13.29 -16.05 13.18
CA HIS A 288 14.50 -15.25 13.05
C HIS A 288 15.72 -16.04 13.48
N ALA A 289 16.54 -16.49 12.52
CA ALA A 289 17.92 -16.79 12.80
C ALA A 289 18.61 -15.45 13.07
N ALA A 290 19.07 -15.26 14.28
CA ALA A 290 19.83 -14.09 14.66
C ALA A 290 21.00 -13.92 13.67
N ASN A 291 21.12 -12.75 13.04
CA ASN A 291 22.26 -12.36 12.24
C ASN A 291 23.49 -12.29 13.14
N THR A 292 24.25 -13.37 13.21
CA THR A 292 25.63 -13.33 13.66
C THR A 292 26.49 -12.91 12.46
N PRO A 293 27.33 -11.88 12.60
CA PRO A 293 28.26 -11.50 11.54
C PRO A 293 29.26 -12.63 11.33
N SER A 294 29.40 -13.09 10.08
CA SER A 294 30.44 -14.06 9.66
C SER A 294 31.82 -13.44 9.87
N PRO A 295 32.73 -14.09 10.59
CA PRO A 295 34.10 -13.62 10.67
C PRO A 295 34.82 -13.88 9.34
N ALA A 296 35.55 -12.88 8.90
CA ALA A 296 36.43 -12.92 7.75
C ALA A 296 37.47 -14.04 7.89
N SER A 297 37.68 -14.74 6.78
CA SER A 297 38.74 -15.74 6.59
C SER A 297 40.12 -15.20 6.92
N ALA A 298 40.78 -15.79 7.94
CA ALA A 298 42.22 -15.77 8.10
C ALA A 298 42.70 -17.21 8.07
N ASN A 299 43.50 -17.53 7.06
CA ASN A 299 44.27 -18.76 6.97
C ASN A 299 45.31 -18.80 8.08
N ALA A 300 45.36 -19.87 8.83
CA ALA A 300 46.60 -20.35 9.48
C ALA A 300 46.48 -21.83 9.79
N GLU A 301 47.54 -22.54 9.44
CA GLU A 301 47.75 -23.97 9.53
C GLU A 301 48.05 -24.47 10.95
N VAL A 302 47.76 -25.75 11.15
CA VAL A 302 48.47 -26.82 11.92
C VAL A 302 48.47 -26.76 13.45
N GLY A 303 48.03 -27.88 14.04
CA GLY A 303 48.37 -28.34 15.38
C GLY A 303 47.31 -29.25 15.99
N ALA A 304 47.55 -30.58 15.90
CA ALA A 304 46.80 -31.60 16.62
C ALA A 304 47.13 -31.54 18.12
N ASP A 305 46.07 -31.59 18.97
CA ASP A 305 46.12 -32.39 20.20
C ASP A 305 44.70 -32.59 20.78
N ALA A 306 44.50 -33.79 21.23
CA ALA A 306 43.28 -34.34 21.77
C ALA A 306 43.07 -33.96 23.25
N ALA A 307 41.90 -33.43 23.60
CA ALA A 307 41.38 -33.53 24.96
C ALA A 307 39.85 -33.40 25.02
N THR A 308 39.22 -34.49 25.37
CA THR A 308 37.98 -34.69 26.15
C THR A 308 36.91 -33.57 26.08
N ALA A 309 35.91 -33.79 25.25
CA ALA A 309 34.67 -32.99 25.28
C ALA A 309 33.63 -33.70 26.16
N THR A 310 33.23 -33.04 27.22
CA THR A 310 32.02 -33.32 27.99
C THR A 310 30.79 -33.01 27.18
N ASN A 311 29.91 -33.98 27.03
CA ASN A 311 28.59 -33.88 26.40
C ASN A 311 27.74 -32.79 27.07
N ALA A 312 27.58 -31.66 26.43
CA ALA A 312 26.45 -30.77 26.67
C ALA A 312 25.31 -31.18 25.72
N SER A 313 24.30 -31.80 26.29
CA SER A 313 23.06 -32.19 25.60
C SER A 313 22.38 -30.93 25.03
N SER A 314 22.54 -30.69 23.74
CA SER A 314 21.70 -29.72 23.01
C SER A 314 20.30 -30.32 22.87
N THR A 315 19.39 -29.87 23.68
CA THR A 315 17.97 -30.15 23.46
C THR A 315 17.57 -29.50 22.14
N ASN A 316 17.53 -30.30 21.08
CA ASN A 316 16.84 -29.99 19.84
C ASN A 316 15.35 -29.86 20.16
N THR A 317 14.88 -28.66 20.51
CA THR A 317 13.47 -28.35 20.52
C THR A 317 13.01 -28.30 19.06
N THR A 318 12.53 -29.41 18.55
CA THR A 318 11.70 -29.45 17.35
C THR A 318 10.59 -28.39 17.55
N PRO A 319 10.36 -27.43 16.61
CA PRO A 319 9.27 -26.49 16.76
C PRO A 319 7.97 -27.27 16.96
N ALA A 320 7.25 -26.98 18.02
CA ALA A 320 5.98 -27.62 18.32
C ALA A 320 5.07 -27.46 17.09
N ALA A 321 4.42 -28.54 16.65
CA ALA A 321 3.46 -28.50 15.56
C ALA A 321 2.40 -27.42 15.84
N PRO A 322 1.90 -26.70 14.84
CA PRO A 322 0.86 -25.68 15.03
C PRO A 322 -0.37 -26.35 15.67
N SER A 323 -0.91 -25.74 16.70
CA SER A 323 -2.05 -26.29 17.45
C SER A 323 -3.41 -25.96 16.80
N ILE A 324 -3.47 -24.93 15.96
CA ILE A 324 -4.67 -24.48 15.26
C ILE A 324 -4.32 -24.10 13.82
N THR A 325 -5.12 -24.60 12.88
CA THR A 325 -5.10 -24.15 11.49
C THR A 325 -6.26 -23.17 11.24
N ILE A 326 -5.98 -22.05 10.59
CA ILE A 326 -6.99 -21.07 10.16
C ILE A 326 -6.93 -21.02 8.64
N ALA A 327 -7.96 -21.53 7.97
CA ALA A 327 -8.10 -21.47 6.52
C ALA A 327 -8.86 -20.20 6.12
N ILE A 328 -8.26 -19.36 5.29
CA ILE A 328 -8.86 -18.14 4.77
C ILE A 328 -9.24 -18.37 3.31
N ILE A 329 -10.52 -18.19 2.99
CA ILE A 329 -11.01 -18.31 1.62
C ILE A 329 -10.76 -17.00 0.89
N ALA A 330 -9.70 -16.97 0.09
CA ALA A 330 -9.31 -15.77 -0.64
C ALA A 330 -10.00 -15.74 -2.01
N TYR A 331 -11.26 -15.26 -2.04
CA TYR A 331 -11.99 -15.08 -3.29
C TYR A 331 -11.37 -14.02 -4.19
N PRO A 332 -11.72 -13.98 -5.48
CA PRO A 332 -11.12 -13.03 -6.44
C PRO A 332 -11.25 -11.56 -6.05
N ARG A 333 -12.32 -11.20 -5.31
CA ARG A 333 -12.59 -9.81 -4.89
C ARG A 333 -12.55 -9.60 -3.39
N SER A 334 -11.76 -10.45 -2.70
CA SER A 334 -11.48 -10.26 -1.27
C SER A 334 -10.91 -8.87 -1.00
N SER A 335 -11.27 -8.30 0.15
CA SER A 335 -10.77 -6.99 0.60
C SER A 335 -10.05 -7.12 1.94
N ASN A 336 -9.08 -6.22 2.17
CA ASN A 336 -8.38 -6.08 3.45
C ASN A 336 -7.73 -7.38 3.97
N LEU A 337 -7.15 -8.19 3.10
CA LEU A 337 -6.52 -9.47 3.50
C LEU A 337 -5.35 -9.29 4.48
N ASP A 338 -4.78 -8.11 4.57
CA ASP A 338 -3.74 -7.74 5.55
C ASP A 338 -4.25 -7.71 7.00
N GLU A 339 -5.57 -7.68 7.23
CA GLU A 339 -6.16 -7.82 8.58
C GLU A 339 -5.83 -9.17 9.25
N PHE A 340 -5.44 -10.18 8.46
CA PHE A 340 -5.02 -11.48 8.95
C PHE A 340 -3.52 -11.58 9.27
N ALA A 341 -2.74 -10.53 9.01
CA ALA A 341 -1.30 -10.51 9.33
C ALA A 341 -0.98 -10.76 10.83
N PRO A 342 -1.77 -10.26 11.80
CA PRO A 342 -1.57 -10.60 13.20
C PRO A 342 -1.70 -12.10 13.50
N LEU A 343 -2.63 -12.79 12.82
CA LEU A 343 -2.81 -14.24 12.96
C LEU A 343 -1.61 -15.02 12.39
N ALA A 344 -1.00 -14.53 11.31
CA ALA A 344 0.22 -15.12 10.74
C ALA A 344 1.41 -15.06 11.70
N SER A 345 1.42 -14.07 12.60
CA SER A 345 2.47 -13.86 13.60
C SER A 345 2.16 -14.52 14.95
N ALA A 346 0.95 -15.06 15.12
CA ALA A 346 0.55 -15.68 16.38
C ALA A 346 1.25 -17.05 16.57
N PRO A 347 1.82 -17.32 17.76
CA PRO A 347 2.45 -18.61 18.03
C PRO A 347 1.40 -19.74 17.96
N HIS A 348 1.78 -20.87 17.41
CA HIS A 348 0.93 -22.07 17.25
C HIS A 348 -0.25 -21.92 16.28
N VAL A 349 -0.32 -20.84 15.48
CA VAL A 349 -1.29 -20.66 14.42
C VAL A 349 -0.64 -20.91 13.06
N ARG A 350 -1.30 -21.74 12.25
CA ARG A 350 -0.97 -21.95 10.83
C ARG A 350 -2.04 -21.31 9.98
N LEU A 351 -1.70 -20.29 9.17
CA LEU A 351 -2.61 -19.77 8.15
C LEU A 351 -2.53 -20.60 6.87
N LEU A 352 -3.69 -20.95 6.34
CA LEU A 352 -3.88 -21.61 5.07
C LEU A 352 -4.71 -20.70 4.16
N TRP A 353 -4.14 -20.30 3.03
CA TRP A 353 -4.85 -19.50 2.03
C TRP A 353 -5.44 -20.41 0.95
N VAL A 354 -6.77 -20.41 0.82
CA VAL A 354 -7.50 -21.21 -0.16
C VAL A 354 -7.99 -20.32 -1.29
N ARG A 355 -7.48 -20.55 -2.50
CA ARG A 355 -7.69 -19.70 -3.69
C ARG A 355 -8.32 -20.44 -4.87
N GLU A 356 -8.33 -21.76 -4.83
CA GLU A 356 -8.75 -22.59 -5.97
C GLU A 356 -9.26 -23.96 -5.53
N ALA A 357 -10.01 -24.62 -6.44
CA ALA A 357 -10.57 -25.95 -6.21
C ALA A 357 -9.52 -27.01 -5.85
N ALA A 358 -8.31 -26.92 -6.37
CA ALA A 358 -7.23 -27.86 -6.07
C ALA A 358 -6.88 -27.91 -4.56
N GLN A 359 -7.20 -26.86 -3.81
CA GLN A 359 -6.95 -26.77 -2.37
C GLN A 359 -8.12 -27.28 -1.52
N LYS A 360 -9.21 -27.77 -2.15
CA LYS A 360 -10.38 -28.30 -1.46
C LYS A 360 -10.04 -29.40 -0.45
N GLN A 361 -9.10 -30.28 -0.79
CA GLN A 361 -8.65 -31.35 0.10
C GLN A 361 -8.10 -30.80 1.42
N GLN A 362 -7.38 -29.68 1.37
CA GLN A 362 -6.84 -29.04 2.57
C GLN A 362 -7.92 -28.53 3.54
N LEU A 363 -9.12 -28.16 3.01
CA LEU A 363 -10.27 -27.83 3.86
C LEU A 363 -10.89 -29.07 4.48
N GLN A 364 -10.91 -30.18 3.75
CA GLN A 364 -11.46 -31.45 4.24
C GLN A 364 -10.58 -32.09 5.31
N ASP A 365 -9.28 -31.77 5.33
CA ASP A 365 -8.32 -32.28 6.31
C ASP A 365 -8.35 -31.46 7.63
N LEU A 366 -9.10 -30.36 7.70
CA LEU A 366 -9.25 -29.55 8.91
C LEU A 366 -9.93 -30.33 10.03
N GLN A 367 -9.47 -30.10 11.25
CA GLN A 367 -10.03 -30.67 12.47
C GLN A 367 -11.10 -29.77 13.07
N PRO A 368 -11.99 -30.24 13.94
CA PRO A 368 -13.07 -29.43 14.53
C PRO A 368 -12.58 -28.19 15.32
N GLN A 369 -11.35 -28.19 15.82
CA GLN A 369 -10.75 -27.02 16.48
C GLN A 369 -10.25 -25.96 15.50
N ASP A 370 -10.06 -26.30 14.23
CA ASP A 370 -9.59 -25.40 13.19
C ASP A 370 -10.68 -24.43 12.74
N TRP A 371 -10.28 -23.37 12.07
CA TRP A 371 -11.19 -22.33 11.62
C TRP A 371 -11.20 -22.19 10.12
N ILE A 372 -12.37 -21.89 9.57
CA ILE A 372 -12.51 -21.37 8.22
C ILE A 372 -12.96 -19.90 8.34
N ILE A 373 -12.26 -18.98 7.67
CA ILE A 373 -12.62 -17.57 7.61
C ILE A 373 -13.04 -17.21 6.19
N LEU A 374 -14.22 -16.61 6.09
CA LEU A 374 -14.76 -15.98 4.89
C LEU A 374 -14.53 -14.48 5.03
N PRO A 375 -13.54 -13.89 4.35
CA PRO A 375 -13.15 -12.48 4.51
C PRO A 375 -14.17 -11.53 3.90
N GLY A 376 -13.90 -10.22 3.99
CA GLY A 376 -14.64 -9.20 3.29
C GLY A 376 -14.56 -9.38 1.77
N SER A 377 -15.63 -9.06 1.08
CA SER A 377 -15.72 -9.07 -0.37
C SER A 377 -16.26 -7.74 -0.90
N LYS A 378 -15.70 -7.28 -2.02
CA LYS A 378 -16.21 -6.10 -2.73
C LYS A 378 -17.37 -6.45 -3.69
N ALA A 379 -17.52 -7.70 -4.04
CA ALA A 379 -18.59 -8.20 -4.90
C ALA A 379 -19.09 -9.55 -4.36
N THR A 380 -19.91 -9.48 -3.33
CA THR A 380 -20.32 -10.60 -2.48
C THR A 380 -21.05 -11.70 -3.27
N ILE A 381 -21.95 -11.30 -4.18
CA ILE A 381 -22.72 -12.25 -5.01
C ILE A 381 -21.79 -12.96 -6.00
N ALA A 382 -20.91 -12.22 -6.66
CA ALA A 382 -19.97 -12.80 -7.61
C ALA A 382 -18.96 -13.75 -6.92
N ASP A 383 -18.48 -13.39 -5.74
CA ASP A 383 -17.57 -14.23 -4.95
C ASP A 383 -18.29 -15.48 -4.40
N LEU A 384 -19.57 -15.37 -4.05
CA LEU A 384 -20.40 -16.54 -3.69
C LEU A 384 -20.58 -17.51 -4.88
N HIS A 385 -20.81 -16.97 -6.08
CA HIS A 385 -20.89 -17.79 -7.29
C HIS A 385 -19.55 -18.49 -7.58
N TRP A 386 -18.45 -17.76 -7.46
CA TRP A 386 -17.12 -18.34 -7.61
C TRP A 386 -16.87 -19.46 -6.57
N LEU A 387 -17.19 -19.23 -5.30
CA LEU A 387 -17.04 -20.20 -4.22
C LEU A 387 -17.79 -21.51 -4.54
N ARG A 388 -19.03 -21.40 -5.04
CA ARG A 388 -19.84 -22.54 -5.47
C ARG A 388 -19.27 -23.24 -6.69
N ALA A 389 -18.84 -22.47 -7.69
CA ALA A 389 -18.22 -23.02 -8.90
C ALA A 389 -16.93 -23.82 -8.59
N GLN A 390 -16.18 -23.41 -7.57
CA GLN A 390 -15.01 -24.15 -7.08
C GLN A 390 -15.39 -25.35 -6.19
N GLY A 391 -16.65 -25.50 -5.79
CA GLY A 391 -17.13 -26.54 -4.87
C GLY A 391 -16.53 -26.46 -3.47
N LEU A 392 -16.07 -25.26 -3.08
CA LEU A 392 -15.51 -24.97 -1.76
C LEU A 392 -16.63 -24.81 -0.71
N ASP A 393 -17.81 -24.37 -1.12
CA ASP A 393 -19.01 -24.25 -0.28
C ASP A 393 -19.37 -25.56 0.41
N ALA A 394 -19.36 -26.68 -0.34
CA ALA A 394 -19.62 -28.00 0.20
C ALA A 394 -18.60 -28.41 1.27
N ALA A 395 -17.32 -28.08 1.08
CA ALA A 395 -16.25 -28.36 2.06
C ALA A 395 -16.44 -27.52 3.34
N ILE A 396 -16.83 -26.24 3.21
CA ILE A 396 -17.14 -25.34 4.34
C ILE A 396 -18.34 -25.87 5.13
N CYS A 397 -19.42 -26.25 4.45
CA CYS A 397 -20.61 -26.83 5.08
C CYS A 397 -20.27 -28.15 5.80
N THR A 398 -19.44 -28.99 5.21
CA THR A 398 -19.00 -30.24 5.84
C THR A 398 -18.22 -29.97 7.11
N HIS A 399 -17.26 -29.04 7.08
CA HIS A 399 -16.47 -28.65 8.26
C HIS A 399 -17.41 -28.14 9.38
N ALA A 400 -18.36 -27.25 9.06
CA ALA A 400 -19.33 -26.74 10.02
C ALA A 400 -20.21 -27.87 10.61
N ALA A 401 -20.67 -28.81 9.78
CA ALA A 401 -21.49 -29.94 10.22
C ALA A 401 -20.73 -30.89 11.17
N GLN A 402 -19.41 -30.95 11.05
CA GLN A 402 -18.52 -31.71 11.93
C GLN A 402 -18.17 -30.97 13.23
N GLY A 403 -18.78 -29.81 13.50
CA GLY A 403 -18.51 -28.99 14.68
C GLY A 403 -17.35 -28.02 14.50
N GLY A 404 -16.78 -27.90 13.29
CA GLY A 404 -15.74 -26.96 12.96
C GLY A 404 -16.24 -25.50 13.00
N ARG A 405 -15.33 -24.57 13.18
CA ARG A 405 -15.64 -23.14 13.35
C ARG A 405 -15.56 -22.40 12.03
N VAL A 406 -16.62 -21.63 11.72
CA VAL A 406 -16.66 -20.77 10.54
C VAL A 406 -16.95 -19.34 10.95
N LEU A 407 -16.11 -18.40 10.49
CA LEU A 407 -16.23 -16.97 10.75
C LEU A 407 -16.43 -16.24 9.42
N GLY A 408 -17.51 -15.48 9.29
CA GLY A 408 -17.73 -14.56 8.19
C GLY A 408 -17.48 -13.11 8.60
N ILE A 409 -16.75 -12.35 7.78
CA ILE A 409 -16.43 -10.95 8.01
C ILE A 409 -17.03 -10.12 6.88
N CYS A 410 -17.84 -9.09 7.17
CA CYS A 410 -18.46 -8.20 6.19
C CYS A 410 -19.17 -9.00 5.07
N GLY A 411 -18.69 -8.96 3.82
CA GLY A 411 -19.20 -9.79 2.71
C GLY A 411 -19.22 -11.29 3.02
N GLY A 412 -18.20 -11.78 3.72
CA GLY A 412 -18.15 -13.17 4.18
C GLY A 412 -19.29 -13.53 5.16
N LEU A 413 -19.71 -12.60 6.03
CA LEU A 413 -20.89 -12.79 6.87
C LEU A 413 -22.17 -12.83 6.05
N GLN A 414 -22.28 -11.99 5.02
CA GLN A 414 -23.43 -12.01 4.10
C GLN A 414 -23.52 -13.34 3.33
N ILE A 415 -22.38 -13.91 2.91
CA ILE A 415 -22.31 -15.22 2.26
C ILE A 415 -22.84 -16.35 3.17
N LEU A 416 -22.70 -16.24 4.48
CA LEU A 416 -23.23 -17.22 5.45
C LEU A 416 -24.74 -17.09 5.65
N GLY A 417 -25.39 -16.07 5.12
CA GLY A 417 -26.84 -15.87 5.19
C GLY A 417 -27.63 -16.85 4.33
N HIS A 418 -28.93 -16.97 4.60
CA HIS A 418 -29.81 -17.78 3.79
C HIS A 418 -30.09 -17.20 2.40
N THR A 419 -30.15 -15.87 2.33
CA THR A 419 -30.42 -15.12 1.08
C THR A 419 -29.57 -13.86 1.05
N ILE A 420 -29.11 -13.51 -0.15
CA ILE A 420 -28.51 -12.21 -0.44
C ILE A 420 -29.44 -11.52 -1.43
N SER A 421 -29.92 -10.32 -1.10
CA SER A 421 -30.80 -9.52 -1.95
C SER A 421 -30.07 -8.24 -2.36
N ASP A 422 -30.07 -7.96 -3.65
CA ASP A 422 -29.55 -6.70 -4.22
C ASP A 422 -30.65 -6.03 -5.08
N PRO A 423 -31.68 -5.45 -4.43
CA PRO A 423 -32.85 -4.89 -5.15
C PRO A 423 -32.49 -3.67 -6.01
N HIS A 424 -31.31 -3.07 -5.79
CA HIS A 424 -30.86 -1.88 -6.51
C HIS A 424 -29.78 -2.17 -7.56
N GLY A 425 -29.38 -3.45 -7.73
CA GLY A 425 -28.32 -3.83 -8.66
C GLY A 425 -26.98 -3.17 -8.31
N SER A 426 -26.69 -2.99 -7.03
CA SER A 426 -25.45 -2.38 -6.54
C SER A 426 -24.22 -3.25 -6.84
N GLU A 427 -24.43 -4.56 -6.86
CA GLU A 427 -23.48 -5.54 -7.37
C GLU A 427 -23.96 -5.99 -8.75
N THR A 428 -23.13 -5.87 -9.78
CA THR A 428 -23.46 -6.38 -11.12
C THR A 428 -23.78 -7.86 -11.04
N ALA A 429 -25.01 -8.21 -11.45
CA ALA A 429 -25.37 -9.59 -11.66
C ALA A 429 -24.39 -10.22 -12.67
N PRO A 430 -23.92 -11.46 -12.48
CA PRO A 430 -23.19 -12.16 -13.51
C PRO A 430 -24.12 -12.31 -14.72
N THR A 431 -23.65 -11.89 -15.88
CA THR A 431 -24.24 -12.18 -17.20
C THR A 431 -24.20 -13.67 -17.48
#